data_a12132ba44add2cd74ddbef845f8f152
#
_entry.id   a12132ba44add2cd74ddbef845f8f152
#
_cell.length_a   1.000
_cell.length_b   1.000
_cell.length_c   1.000
_cell.angle_alpha   90.00
_cell.angle_beta   90.00
_cell.angle_gamma   90.00
#
_symmetry.space_group_name_H-M   'P 1'
#
loop_
_entity.id
_entity.type
_entity.pdbx_description
1 polymer ?
#
loop_
_entity_poly.entity_id
_entity_poly.type
_entity_poly.pdbx_seq_one_letter_code
_entity_poly.pdbx_strand_id
1 'polypeptide(L)'
;RRQRQMCIRDRQYMYWYDKPSDSQDEPELKFFDDVYTTWDDTKVLQGEVGEFITVARRRGEEWFIGSITNNEARTLPVDLSFLPAGKDYVAEIYTDGDKSIPTRTKVRVSKFRVNAKTVLHFNLRASGGSAIRLVPEVTKDKSLKTYKQQKL
;
A
#
# COMPACT_ATOMS: atom_id res chain seq x y z
N ARG A 1 0.24 -22.47 -23.35
CA ARG A 1 0.47 -21.00 -23.45
C ARG A 1 -0.50 -20.17 -22.57
N ARG A 2 -1.82 -20.46 -22.50
CA ARG A 2 -2.78 -19.73 -21.62
C ARG A 2 -2.44 -19.88 -20.12
N GLN A 3 -2.02 -21.03 -19.66
CA GLN A 3 -1.65 -21.27 -18.26
C GLN A 3 -0.42 -20.47 -17.82
N ARG A 4 0.59 -20.30 -18.72
CA ARG A 4 1.77 -19.45 -18.43
C ARG A 4 1.40 -17.97 -18.33
N GLN A 5 0.49 -17.47 -19.17
CA GLN A 5 0.02 -16.09 -19.10
C GLN A 5 -0.75 -15.80 -17.80
N MET A 6 -1.59 -16.74 -17.33
CA MET A 6 -2.27 -16.61 -16.05
C MET A 6 -1.26 -16.58 -14.88
N CYS A 7 -0.24 -17.43 -14.89
CA CYS A 7 0.80 -17.44 -13.86
C CYS A 7 1.59 -16.13 -13.82
N ILE A 8 1.90 -15.53 -14.97
CA ILE A 8 2.61 -14.24 -15.05
C ILE A 8 1.71 -13.10 -14.58
N ARG A 9 0.43 -13.10 -14.93
CA ARG A 9 -0.53 -12.08 -14.51
C ARG A 9 -0.81 -12.10 -13.01
N ASP A 10 -0.92 -13.29 -12.42
CA ASP A 10 -1.39 -13.47 -11.05
C ASP A 10 -0.25 -13.63 -10.02
N ARG A 11 0.98 -13.77 -10.49
CA ARG A 11 2.18 -13.83 -9.64
C ARG A 11 2.99 -12.55 -9.77
N GLN A 12 3.32 -12.00 -8.64
CA GLN A 12 4.24 -10.87 -8.58
C GLN A 12 5.67 -11.38 -8.64
N TYR A 13 6.40 -11.01 -9.71
CA TYR A 13 7.84 -11.18 -9.74
C TYR A 13 8.47 -9.92 -9.16
N MET A 14 9.21 -10.06 -8.07
CA MET A 14 10.06 -9.00 -7.56
C MET A 14 11.49 -9.29 -8.02
N TYR A 15 12.07 -8.35 -8.74
CA TYR A 15 13.49 -8.36 -9.07
C TYR A 15 14.17 -7.33 -8.19
N TRP A 16 15.13 -7.78 -7.39
CA TRP A 16 15.97 -6.91 -6.59
C TRP A 16 17.39 -6.94 -7.15
N TYR A 17 17.86 -5.82 -7.62
CA TYR A 17 19.20 -5.70 -8.18
C TYR A 17 20.22 -5.07 -7.22
N ASP A 18 19.78 -4.60 -6.04
CA ASP A 18 20.65 -4.01 -5.03
C ASP A 18 21.24 -5.07 -4.10
N LYS A 19 22.36 -4.73 -3.48
CA LYS A 19 22.95 -5.55 -2.42
C LYS A 19 22.08 -5.44 -1.17
N PRO A 20 21.66 -6.52 -0.53
CA PRO A 20 20.88 -6.48 0.72
C PRO A 20 21.56 -5.66 1.83
N SER A 21 22.92 -5.61 1.84
CA SER A 21 23.69 -4.80 2.80
C SER A 21 23.47 -3.30 2.68
N ASP A 22 23.07 -2.81 1.51
CA ASP A 22 22.94 -1.37 1.25
C ASP A 22 21.56 -0.83 1.68
N SER A 23 20.67 -1.71 2.14
CA SER A 23 19.28 -1.39 2.42
C SER A 23 18.83 -1.82 3.82
N GLN A 24 19.73 -2.25 4.70
CA GLN A 24 19.39 -2.85 6.01
C GLN A 24 18.61 -1.91 6.95
N ASP A 25 18.78 -0.59 6.79
CA ASP A 25 18.17 0.42 7.68
C ASP A 25 16.91 1.08 7.08
N GLU A 26 16.40 0.58 5.95
CA GLU A 26 15.25 1.16 5.28
C GLU A 26 13.93 0.53 5.78
N PRO A 27 13.05 1.29 6.45
CA PRO A 27 11.86 0.75 7.12
C PRO A 27 10.83 0.15 6.15
N GLU A 28 10.84 0.54 4.88
CA GLU A 28 9.95 0.01 3.84
C GLU A 28 10.28 -1.41 3.41
N LEU A 29 11.49 -1.91 3.69
CA LEU A 29 11.85 -3.30 3.40
C LEU A 29 10.90 -4.28 4.07
N LYS A 30 10.37 -3.92 5.24
CA LYS A 30 9.35 -4.71 5.90
C LYS A 30 8.12 -4.98 5.03
N PHE A 31 7.75 -4.07 4.13
CA PHE A 31 6.66 -4.30 3.20
C PHE A 31 6.95 -5.48 2.25
N PHE A 32 8.20 -5.60 1.80
CA PHE A 32 8.62 -6.69 0.92
C PHE A 32 8.69 -8.04 1.64
N ASP A 33 9.03 -8.04 2.93
CA ASP A 33 9.00 -9.26 3.76
C ASP A 33 7.56 -9.75 3.98
N ASP A 34 6.61 -8.83 4.02
CA ASP A 34 5.22 -9.12 4.31
C ASP A 34 4.37 -9.40 3.05
N VAL A 35 4.80 -8.96 1.85
CA VAL A 35 4.00 -9.09 0.62
C VAL A 35 3.98 -10.52 0.10
N TYR A 36 2.80 -10.98 -0.28
CA TYR A 36 2.60 -12.31 -0.84
C TYR A 36 2.87 -12.37 -2.35
N THR A 37 3.27 -13.54 -2.83
CA THR A 37 3.49 -13.81 -4.26
C THR A 37 2.25 -14.33 -4.99
N THR A 38 1.21 -14.73 -4.22
CA THR A 38 -0.07 -15.23 -4.76
C THR A 38 -1.22 -14.54 -4.05
N TRP A 39 -2.31 -14.29 -4.78
CA TRP A 39 -3.45 -13.51 -4.32
C TRP A 39 -4.75 -14.27 -4.48
N ASP A 40 -5.66 -14.11 -3.50
CA ASP A 40 -7.00 -14.70 -3.53
C ASP A 40 -7.99 -13.80 -4.27
N ASP A 41 -7.75 -12.48 -4.26
CA ASP A 41 -8.61 -11.49 -4.91
C ASP A 41 -7.79 -10.30 -5.37
N THR A 42 -8.21 -9.65 -6.46
CA THR A 42 -7.59 -8.42 -7.00
C THR A 42 -8.70 -7.47 -7.46
N LYS A 43 -8.64 -6.24 -6.95
CA LYS A 43 -9.57 -5.16 -7.29
C LYS A 43 -8.81 -3.95 -7.82
N VAL A 44 -9.18 -3.45 -8.98
CA VAL A 44 -8.77 -2.12 -9.43
C VAL A 44 -9.74 -1.13 -8.79
N LEU A 45 -9.24 -0.33 -7.86
CA LEU A 45 -10.06 0.64 -7.12
C LEU A 45 -10.34 1.88 -7.95
N GLN A 46 -9.32 2.35 -8.66
CA GLN A 46 -9.38 3.50 -9.55
C GLN A 46 -8.19 3.51 -10.50
N GLY A 47 -8.30 4.21 -11.61
CA GLY A 47 -7.18 4.37 -12.54
C GLY A 47 -7.60 5.05 -13.82
N GLU A 48 -6.63 5.70 -14.44
CA GLU A 48 -6.71 6.31 -15.75
C GLU A 48 -5.47 5.94 -16.55
N VAL A 49 -5.66 5.45 -17.77
CA VAL A 49 -4.57 4.92 -18.61
C VAL A 49 -3.54 6.00 -18.89
N GLY A 50 -2.27 5.71 -18.58
CA GLY A 50 -1.15 6.65 -18.75
C GLY A 50 -1.04 7.70 -17.63
N GLU A 51 -1.95 7.74 -16.67
CA GLU A 51 -1.95 8.74 -15.61
C GLU A 51 -1.67 8.15 -14.24
N PHE A 52 -2.56 7.30 -13.73
CA PHE A 52 -2.40 6.69 -12.41
C PHE A 52 -3.19 5.39 -12.32
N ILE A 53 -2.87 4.58 -11.31
CA ILE A 53 -3.63 3.40 -10.96
C ILE A 53 -3.54 3.12 -9.45
N THR A 54 -4.63 2.62 -8.88
CA THR A 54 -4.69 2.08 -7.52
C THR A 54 -5.30 0.69 -7.55
N VAL A 55 -4.56 -0.30 -7.06
CA VAL A 55 -4.97 -1.71 -7.04
C VAL A 55 -4.92 -2.23 -5.62
N ALA A 56 -5.96 -2.94 -5.21
CA ALA A 56 -6.02 -3.69 -3.96
C ALA A 56 -5.96 -5.20 -4.24
N ARG A 57 -5.15 -5.91 -3.46
CA ARG A 57 -5.00 -7.37 -3.55
C ARG A 57 -5.18 -7.99 -2.19
N ARG A 58 -5.85 -9.13 -2.11
CA ARG A 58 -6.15 -9.83 -0.87
C ARG A 58 -5.43 -11.18 -0.80
N ARG A 59 -4.92 -11.48 0.39
CA ARG A 59 -4.48 -12.82 0.76
C ARG A 59 -5.00 -13.15 2.16
N GLY A 60 -5.83 -14.19 2.28
CA GLY A 60 -6.53 -14.48 3.52
C GLY A 60 -7.40 -13.29 3.96
N GLU A 61 -7.14 -12.77 5.14
CA GLU A 61 -7.80 -11.56 5.68
C GLU A 61 -7.02 -10.26 5.46
N GLU A 62 -5.80 -10.34 4.94
CA GLU A 62 -4.96 -9.17 4.70
C GLU A 62 -5.19 -8.58 3.30
N TRP A 63 -5.07 -7.26 3.21
CA TRP A 63 -5.12 -6.54 1.95
C TRP A 63 -3.85 -5.73 1.73
N PHE A 64 -3.43 -5.67 0.49
CA PHE A 64 -2.29 -4.89 0.03
C PHE A 64 -2.76 -3.95 -1.07
N ILE A 65 -2.53 -2.65 -0.91
CA ILE A 65 -2.94 -1.62 -1.86
C ILE A 65 -1.69 -0.95 -2.39
N GLY A 66 -1.58 -0.85 -3.69
CA GLY A 66 -0.53 -0.10 -4.38
C GLY A 66 -1.13 1.01 -5.23
N SER A 67 -0.56 2.20 -5.14
CA SER A 67 -0.92 3.34 -5.99
C SER A 67 0.34 3.91 -6.63
N ILE A 68 0.27 4.22 -7.92
CA ILE A 68 1.32 4.90 -8.67
C ILE A 68 0.73 6.03 -9.50
N THR A 69 1.51 7.06 -9.78
CA THR A 69 1.16 8.16 -10.67
C THR A 69 2.25 8.38 -11.73
N ASN A 70 1.88 9.03 -12.81
CA ASN A 70 2.82 9.48 -13.83
C ASN A 70 3.66 10.69 -13.34
N ASN A 71 4.22 11.47 -14.25
CA ASN A 71 5.04 12.65 -13.93
C ASN A 71 4.28 13.81 -13.25
N GLU A 72 3.00 13.62 -12.93
CA GLU A 72 2.18 14.61 -12.23
C GLU A 72 1.96 14.19 -10.78
N ALA A 73 2.12 15.14 -9.86
CA ALA A 73 1.76 14.93 -8.47
C ALA A 73 0.24 14.93 -8.32
N ARG A 74 -0.28 13.97 -7.54
CA ARG A 74 -1.74 13.79 -7.36
C ARG A 74 -2.10 13.49 -5.91
N THR A 75 -3.29 13.94 -5.51
CA THR A 75 -3.93 13.46 -4.29
C THR A 75 -5.00 12.44 -4.67
N LEU A 76 -4.80 11.18 -4.29
CA LEU A 76 -5.73 10.10 -4.60
C LEU A 76 -6.53 9.71 -3.35
N PRO A 77 -7.88 9.79 -3.39
CA PRO A 77 -8.73 9.20 -2.38
C PRO A 77 -8.79 7.69 -2.59
N VAL A 78 -8.58 6.91 -1.54
CA VAL A 78 -8.73 5.45 -1.57
C VAL A 78 -9.84 5.06 -0.59
N ASP A 79 -10.99 4.71 -1.13
CA ASP A 79 -12.13 4.23 -0.39
C ASP A 79 -11.92 2.78 0.05
N LEU A 80 -12.06 2.51 1.34
CA LEU A 80 -11.92 1.20 1.93
C LEU A 80 -13.26 0.44 2.07
N SER A 81 -14.31 0.86 1.38
CA SER A 81 -15.65 0.24 1.44
C SER A 81 -15.68 -1.24 1.02
N PHE A 82 -14.64 -1.71 0.33
CA PHE A 82 -14.48 -3.13 -0.01
C PHE A 82 -14.11 -4.01 1.19
N LEU A 83 -13.72 -3.43 2.32
CA LEU A 83 -13.45 -4.18 3.55
C LEU A 83 -14.74 -4.71 4.18
N PRO A 84 -14.68 -5.86 4.88
CA PRO A 84 -15.83 -6.37 5.61
C PRO A 84 -16.37 -5.36 6.63
N ALA A 85 -17.70 -5.14 6.60
CA ALA A 85 -18.35 -4.25 7.56
C ALA A 85 -18.18 -4.76 9.00
N GLY A 86 -17.94 -3.85 9.93
CA GLY A 86 -17.81 -4.18 11.36
C GLY A 86 -16.47 -4.77 11.77
N LYS A 87 -15.51 -4.89 10.83
CA LYS A 87 -14.12 -5.24 11.15
C LYS A 87 -13.23 -4.00 11.10
N ASP A 88 -12.38 -3.85 12.11
CA ASP A 88 -11.32 -2.86 12.16
C ASP A 88 -10.00 -3.45 11.68
N TYR A 89 -9.20 -2.64 11.03
CA TYR A 89 -7.90 -2.98 10.48
C TYR A 89 -6.84 -1.98 10.93
N VAL A 90 -5.60 -2.43 10.96
CA VAL A 90 -4.42 -1.57 11.04
C VAL A 90 -3.90 -1.36 9.64
N ALA A 91 -3.83 -0.10 9.21
CA ALA A 91 -3.20 0.31 7.96
C ALA A 91 -1.73 0.68 8.24
N GLU A 92 -0.81 -0.08 7.69
CA GLU A 92 0.61 0.27 7.58
C GLU A 92 0.81 0.96 6.24
N ILE A 93 1.10 2.25 6.26
CA ILE A 93 1.12 3.13 5.08
C ILE A 93 2.54 3.54 4.77
N TYR A 94 2.98 3.29 3.56
CA TYR A 94 4.28 3.65 3.01
C TYR A 94 4.06 4.68 1.90
N THR A 95 4.54 5.89 2.09
CA THR A 95 4.36 6.99 1.14
C THR A 95 5.64 7.75 0.92
N ASP A 96 5.72 8.49 -0.17
CA ASP A 96 6.79 9.44 -0.42
C ASP A 96 6.92 10.41 0.75
N GLY A 97 8.08 10.45 1.34
CA GLY A 97 8.42 11.36 2.42
C GLY A 97 9.10 12.64 1.93
N ASP A 98 9.60 13.42 2.84
CA ASP A 98 10.35 14.64 2.56
C ASP A 98 11.82 14.53 3.04
N LYS A 99 12.58 15.62 2.86
CA LYS A 99 14.00 15.69 3.23
C LYS A 99 14.26 15.53 4.73
N SER A 100 13.22 15.64 5.58
CA SER A 100 13.36 15.44 7.04
C SER A 100 13.57 13.99 7.43
N ILE A 101 13.22 13.04 6.54
CA ILE A 101 13.40 11.61 6.77
C ILE A 101 14.88 11.28 6.56
N PRO A 102 15.56 10.66 7.54
CA PRO A 102 16.99 10.41 7.47
C PRO A 102 17.39 9.29 6.50
N THR A 103 16.44 8.38 6.17
CA THR A 103 16.70 7.24 5.29
C THR A 103 17.05 7.65 3.86
N ARG A 104 17.75 6.78 3.12
CA ARG A 104 18.16 7.04 1.73
C ARG A 104 16.96 7.20 0.80
N THR A 105 15.98 6.35 0.94
CA THR A 105 14.78 6.26 0.09
C THR A 105 13.74 7.32 0.39
N LYS A 106 13.83 7.99 1.57
CA LYS A 106 12.88 9.04 1.99
C LYS A 106 11.43 8.55 2.05
N VAL A 107 11.20 7.28 2.38
CA VAL A 107 9.87 6.72 2.58
C VAL A 107 9.38 7.03 4.01
N ARG A 108 8.16 7.50 4.11
CA ARG A 108 7.46 7.69 5.39
C ARG A 108 6.59 6.48 5.68
N VAL A 109 6.78 5.88 6.84
CA VAL A 109 5.94 4.78 7.33
C VAL A 109 5.03 5.29 8.45
N SER A 110 3.74 5.02 8.33
CA SER A 110 2.72 5.45 9.30
C SER A 110 1.74 4.31 9.58
N LYS A 111 1.19 4.26 10.80
CA LYS A 111 0.21 3.23 11.20
C LYS A 111 -1.04 3.88 11.78
N PHE A 112 -2.19 3.47 11.28
CA PHE A 112 -3.49 3.97 11.72
C PHE A 112 -4.51 2.85 11.81
N ARG A 113 -5.50 3.01 12.68
CA ARG A 113 -6.71 2.19 12.66
C ARG A 113 -7.66 2.70 11.60
N VAL A 114 -8.21 1.79 10.82
CA VAL A 114 -9.12 2.06 9.71
C VAL A 114 -10.24 1.02 9.66
N ASN A 115 -11.31 1.31 8.96
CA ASN A 115 -12.40 0.37 8.69
C ASN A 115 -13.06 0.65 7.33
N ALA A 116 -14.13 -0.07 7.00
CA ALA A 116 -14.86 0.07 5.75
C ALA A 116 -15.45 1.46 5.48
N LYS A 117 -15.52 2.35 6.48
CA LYS A 117 -16.03 3.73 6.32
C LYS A 117 -14.90 4.75 6.11
N THR A 118 -13.65 4.29 6.12
CA THR A 118 -12.48 5.15 6.00
C THR A 118 -12.16 5.43 4.54
N VAL A 119 -11.91 6.69 4.21
CA VAL A 119 -11.30 7.10 2.94
C VAL A 119 -9.92 7.62 3.25
N LEU A 120 -8.89 6.97 2.71
CA LEU A 120 -7.50 7.39 2.83
C LEU A 120 -7.17 8.38 1.72
N HIS A 121 -6.36 9.39 2.02
CA HIS A 121 -5.90 10.37 1.03
C HIS A 121 -4.38 10.31 0.92
N PHE A 122 -3.88 10.04 -0.28
CA PHE A 122 -2.46 9.95 -0.56
C PHE A 122 -2.02 11.10 -1.44
N ASN A 123 -1.03 11.85 -0.96
CA ASN A 123 -0.33 12.84 -1.74
C ASN A 123 0.86 12.16 -2.41
N LEU A 124 0.68 11.73 -3.65
CA LEU A 124 1.74 11.16 -4.48
C LEU A 124 2.53 12.29 -5.13
N ARG A 125 3.85 12.19 -5.08
CA ARG A 125 4.73 13.08 -5.83
C ARG A 125 4.70 12.72 -7.33
N ALA A 126 5.19 13.61 -8.16
CA ALA A 126 5.45 13.30 -9.57
C ALA A 126 6.32 12.03 -9.69
N SER A 127 5.88 11.07 -10.48
CA SER A 127 6.49 9.73 -10.62
C SER A 127 6.58 8.95 -9.30
N GLY A 128 5.75 9.29 -8.32
CA GLY A 128 5.72 8.69 -7.00
C GLY A 128 4.66 7.61 -6.86
N GLY A 129 4.58 7.06 -5.64
CA GLY A 129 3.66 6.00 -5.30
C GLY A 129 3.40 5.87 -3.81
N SER A 130 2.49 4.98 -3.46
CA SER A 130 2.23 4.55 -2.10
C SER A 130 1.94 3.07 -2.05
N ALA A 131 2.30 2.45 -0.94
CA ALA A 131 1.94 1.07 -0.64
C ALA A 131 1.28 1.02 0.74
N ILE A 132 0.28 0.14 0.90
CA ILE A 132 -0.43 -0.05 2.15
C ILE A 132 -0.61 -1.53 2.39
N ARG A 133 -0.38 -1.94 3.62
CA ARG A 133 -0.81 -3.22 4.14
C ARG A 133 -1.93 -3.01 5.14
N LEU A 134 -3.04 -3.70 4.97
CA LEU A 134 -4.16 -3.74 5.91
C LEU A 134 -4.19 -5.09 6.59
N VAL A 135 -4.03 -5.10 7.90
CA VAL A 135 -4.06 -6.30 8.73
C VAL A 135 -5.25 -6.22 9.68
N PRO A 136 -6.02 -7.29 9.90
CA PRO A 136 -7.08 -7.28 10.91
C PRO A 136 -6.54 -6.83 12.27
N GLU A 137 -7.27 -5.93 12.94
CA GLU A 137 -6.88 -5.40 14.25
C GLU A 137 -6.84 -6.50 15.31
N VAL A 138 -5.77 -6.52 16.10
CA VAL A 138 -5.65 -7.34 17.30
C VAL A 138 -5.70 -6.47 18.56
N THR A 139 -5.93 -7.07 19.73
CA THR A 139 -6.19 -6.35 20.98
C THR A 139 -5.13 -5.30 21.33
N LYS A 140 -3.85 -5.55 21.00
CA LYS A 140 -2.74 -4.61 21.24
C LYS A 140 -2.77 -3.36 20.35
N ASP A 141 -3.47 -3.41 19.25
CA ASP A 141 -3.49 -2.32 18.25
C ASP A 141 -4.52 -1.23 18.62
N LYS A 142 -5.36 -1.46 19.65
CA LYS A 142 -6.37 -0.50 20.13
C LYS A 142 -5.77 0.82 20.61
N SER A 143 -4.49 0.87 20.92
CA SER A 143 -3.76 2.10 21.30
C SER A 143 -3.40 2.98 20.12
N LEU A 144 -3.48 2.46 18.88
CA LEU A 144 -3.15 3.22 17.67
C LEU A 144 -4.21 4.31 17.41
N LYS A 145 -3.74 5.43 16.86
CA LYS A 145 -4.64 6.51 16.45
C LYS A 145 -5.52 6.06 15.28
N THR A 146 -6.81 6.36 15.38
CA THR A 146 -7.72 6.20 14.23
C THR A 146 -7.35 7.23 13.16
N TYR A 147 -7.35 6.81 11.89
CA TYR A 147 -7.15 7.72 10.78
C TYR A 147 -8.25 8.79 10.77
N LYS A 148 -7.84 10.03 10.91
CA LYS A 148 -8.75 11.18 10.78
C LYS A 148 -8.46 11.83 9.44
N GLN A 149 -9.48 11.93 8.61
CA GLN A 149 -9.40 12.68 7.36
C GLN A 149 -8.98 14.10 7.70
N GLN A 150 -7.81 14.53 7.23
CA GLN A 150 -7.48 15.96 7.29
C GLN A 150 -8.42 16.66 6.31
N LYS A 151 -9.21 17.60 6.82
CA LYS A 151 -9.93 18.53 5.94
C LYS A 151 -8.85 19.31 5.17
N LEU A 152 -8.87 19.13 3.84
CA LEU A 152 -8.12 19.94 2.90
C LEU A 152 -8.58 21.39 3.01
#